data_9a1c674a7ab8053713819d0d1ab4afd5
#
_entry.id   9a1c674a7ab8053713819d0d1ab4afd5
#
_cell.length_a   1.000
_cell.length_b   1.000
_cell.length_c   1.000
_cell.angle_alpha   90.00
_cell.angle_beta   90.00
_cell.angle_gamma   90.00
#
_symmetry.space_group_name_H-M   'P 1'
#
loop_
_entity.id
_entity.type
_entity.pdbx_description
1 polymer ?
#
loop_
_entity_poly.entity_id
_entity_poly.type
_entity_poly.pdbx_seq_one_letter_code
_entity_poly.pdbx_strand_id
1 'polypeptide(L)'
;MRRYISFVASLFGLALLISVIAVGLFAKRFAQEEGELGTARETKSMPSISWEQLLSQIGELRLSGDKITGVEASTGRKFEIGFEELLHRDGIIMLIKPKCSVLGKCGVDATIESGQALLFPQQRVLEFVGDVTLKSLAHAVTLKSGKVKWWWEKGKAIATGNVFVSASEGLSGGGGMATADIALGEIELANKPYLQLSTRRLITR
;
A
#
# COMPACT_ATOMS: atom_id res chain seq x y z
N MET A 1 31.10 -37.10 -19.32
CA MET A 1 30.85 -36.00 -18.34
C MET A 1 31.50 -34.65 -18.68
N ARG A 2 32.51 -34.53 -19.51
CA ARG A 2 33.17 -33.23 -19.83
C ARG A 2 32.37 -32.26 -20.73
N ARG A 3 31.36 -32.71 -21.46
CA ARG A 3 30.60 -31.85 -22.40
C ARG A 3 29.47 -31.03 -21.71
N TYR A 4 28.99 -31.47 -20.54
CA TYR A 4 27.93 -30.73 -19.81
C TYR A 4 28.45 -29.50 -19.06
N ILE A 5 29.70 -29.52 -18.59
CA ILE A 5 30.28 -28.39 -17.85
C ILE A 5 30.51 -27.18 -18.75
N SER A 6 30.85 -27.40 -20.04
CA SER A 6 31.05 -26.32 -21.01
C SER A 6 29.76 -25.59 -21.36
N PHE A 7 28.64 -26.30 -21.38
CA PHE A 7 27.33 -25.69 -21.72
C PHE A 7 26.77 -24.80 -20.58
N VAL A 8 26.97 -25.23 -19.33
CA VAL A 8 26.52 -24.45 -18.16
C VAL A 8 27.35 -23.18 -17.99
N ALA A 9 28.66 -23.24 -18.21
CA ALA A 9 29.53 -22.06 -18.16
C ALA A 9 29.20 -21.03 -19.24
N SER A 10 28.77 -21.46 -20.43
CA SER A 10 28.35 -20.57 -21.52
C SER A 10 27.02 -19.85 -21.21
N LEU A 11 26.06 -20.52 -20.55
CA LEU A 11 24.79 -19.96 -20.17
C LEU A 11 24.95 -18.89 -19.04
N PHE A 12 25.84 -19.14 -18.08
CA PHE A 12 26.15 -18.17 -17.03
C PHE A 12 26.83 -16.91 -17.58
N GLY A 13 27.74 -17.08 -18.54
CA GLY A 13 28.43 -15.98 -19.22
C GLY A 13 27.44 -15.08 -19.98
N LEU A 14 26.48 -15.68 -20.69
CA LEU A 14 25.45 -14.93 -21.44
C LEU A 14 24.51 -14.15 -20.51
N ALA A 15 24.08 -14.74 -19.39
CA ALA A 15 23.22 -14.08 -18.41
C ALA A 15 23.91 -12.88 -17.74
N LEU A 16 25.21 -12.99 -17.44
CA LEU A 16 26.02 -11.93 -16.89
C LEU A 16 26.19 -10.76 -17.88
N LEU A 17 26.39 -11.08 -19.17
CA LEU A 17 26.53 -10.09 -20.23
C LEU A 17 25.22 -9.27 -20.44
N ILE A 18 24.08 -9.95 -20.42
CA ILE A 18 22.75 -9.29 -20.53
C ILE A 18 22.51 -8.38 -19.34
N SER A 19 22.91 -8.79 -18.13
CA SER A 19 22.76 -7.98 -16.91
C SER A 19 23.60 -6.70 -16.98
N VAL A 20 24.83 -6.76 -17.47
CA VAL A 20 25.73 -5.60 -17.60
C VAL A 20 25.19 -4.61 -18.67
N ILE A 21 24.65 -5.13 -19.77
CA ILE A 21 24.05 -4.29 -20.83
C ILE A 21 22.77 -3.59 -20.31
N ALA A 22 21.93 -4.30 -19.54
CA ALA A 22 20.74 -3.71 -18.95
C ALA A 22 21.07 -2.58 -17.97
N VAL A 23 22.06 -2.76 -17.10
CA VAL A 23 22.52 -1.73 -16.16
C VAL A 23 23.15 -0.54 -16.91
N GLY A 24 23.92 -0.79 -17.98
CA GLY A 24 24.51 0.27 -18.80
C GLY A 24 23.49 1.11 -19.56
N LEU A 25 22.42 0.50 -20.06
CA LEU A 25 21.31 1.21 -20.73
C LEU A 25 20.48 2.03 -19.73
N PHE A 26 20.28 1.53 -18.50
CA PHE A 26 19.62 2.25 -17.44
C PHE A 26 20.45 3.48 -16.99
N ALA A 27 21.76 3.30 -16.78
CA ALA A 27 22.65 4.38 -16.41
C ALA A 27 22.74 5.48 -17.50
N LYS A 28 22.73 5.09 -18.78
CA LYS A 28 22.71 6.05 -19.90
C LYS A 28 21.41 6.86 -19.97
N ARG A 29 20.26 6.27 -19.64
CA ARG A 29 18.99 7.00 -19.56
C ARG A 29 19.00 8.04 -18.45
N PHE A 30 19.53 7.69 -17.27
CA PHE A 30 19.63 8.63 -16.15
C PHE A 30 20.64 9.78 -16.43
N ALA A 31 21.77 9.50 -17.10
CA ALA A 31 22.75 10.51 -17.46
C ALA A 31 22.30 11.45 -18.60
N GLN A 32 21.35 11.04 -19.43
CA GLN A 32 20.79 11.87 -20.49
C GLN A 32 19.72 12.85 -19.97
N GLU A 33 19.07 12.56 -18.84
CA GLU A 33 18.14 13.50 -18.21
C GLU A 33 18.82 14.64 -17.43
N GLU A 34 20.08 14.48 -17.01
CA GLU A 34 20.83 15.55 -16.35
C GLU A 34 21.57 16.51 -17.31
N GLY A 35 21.64 16.21 -18.59
CA GLY A 35 22.44 16.96 -19.59
C GLY A 35 21.71 18.07 -20.34
N GLU A 36 20.41 18.22 -20.22
CA GLU A 36 19.62 19.24 -20.95
C GLU A 36 19.02 20.34 -20.05
N LEU A 37 19.76 20.77 -19.03
CA LEU A 37 19.41 22.00 -18.28
C LEU A 37 20.11 23.22 -18.91
N GLY A 38 19.68 23.61 -20.09
CA GLY A 38 20.31 24.79 -20.73
C GLY A 38 19.74 25.20 -22.07
N THR A 39 18.41 25.30 -22.20
CA THR A 39 17.79 26.23 -23.18
C THR A 39 16.34 26.45 -22.75
N ALA A 40 16.00 27.69 -22.48
CA ALA A 40 14.64 28.13 -22.12
C ALA A 40 13.67 27.76 -23.24
N ARG A 41 13.05 26.59 -23.13
CA ARG A 41 11.83 26.27 -23.81
C ARG A 41 10.71 26.84 -22.95
N GLU A 42 9.99 27.82 -23.45
CA GLU A 42 8.70 28.22 -22.93
C GLU A 42 7.84 26.97 -22.79
N THR A 43 7.89 26.36 -21.64
CA THR A 43 6.94 25.35 -21.23
C THR A 43 5.63 26.10 -21.06
N LYS A 44 4.78 25.99 -22.07
CA LYS A 44 3.35 26.30 -21.99
C LYS A 44 2.89 25.63 -20.69
N SER A 45 2.78 26.41 -19.62
CA SER A 45 2.39 25.93 -18.30
C SER A 45 1.02 25.28 -18.47
N MET A 46 0.98 23.95 -18.44
CA MET A 46 -0.29 23.28 -18.18
C MET A 46 -0.85 23.94 -16.92
N PRO A 47 -2.11 24.35 -16.91
CA PRO A 47 -2.71 24.92 -15.71
C PRO A 47 -2.46 23.91 -14.61
N SER A 48 -1.72 24.31 -13.57
CA SER A 48 -1.49 23.51 -12.39
C SER A 48 -2.85 23.36 -11.72
N ILE A 49 -3.56 22.28 -12.04
CA ILE A 49 -4.79 21.92 -11.35
C ILE A 49 -4.34 21.76 -9.90
N SER A 50 -4.87 22.61 -9.02
CA SER A 50 -4.55 22.49 -7.59
C SER A 50 -5.05 21.11 -7.14
N TRP A 51 -4.27 20.43 -6.29
CA TRP A 51 -4.65 19.12 -5.75
C TRP A 51 -6.02 19.17 -5.02
N GLU A 52 -6.44 20.33 -4.50
CA GLU A 52 -7.77 20.60 -3.96
C GLU A 52 -8.84 20.48 -5.03
N GLN A 53 -8.60 21.01 -6.24
CA GLN A 53 -9.49 20.86 -7.38
C GLN A 53 -9.54 19.40 -7.84
N LEU A 54 -8.42 18.68 -7.79
CA LEU A 54 -8.38 17.26 -8.14
C LEU A 54 -9.23 16.44 -7.16
N LEU A 55 -9.10 16.67 -5.86
CA LEU A 55 -9.91 16.00 -4.83
C LEU A 55 -11.39 16.36 -4.94
N SER A 56 -11.72 17.64 -5.24
CA SER A 56 -13.11 18.09 -5.39
C SER A 56 -13.81 17.48 -6.60
N GLN A 57 -13.09 17.17 -7.68
CA GLN A 57 -13.63 16.52 -8.87
C GLN A 57 -14.05 15.06 -8.63
N ILE A 58 -13.51 14.40 -7.60
CA ILE A 58 -13.85 13.02 -7.28
C ILE A 58 -15.12 12.92 -6.43
N GLY A 59 -15.61 14.06 -5.92
CA GLY A 59 -16.88 14.17 -5.19
C GLY A 59 -16.96 13.44 -3.84
N GLU A 60 -16.13 12.45 -3.63
CA GLU A 60 -16.11 11.55 -2.46
C GLU A 60 -15.00 11.87 -1.47
N LEU A 61 -13.99 12.64 -1.89
CA LEU A 61 -12.85 13.02 -1.06
C LEU A 61 -12.85 14.52 -0.79
N ARG A 62 -12.62 14.89 0.46
CA ARG A 62 -12.47 16.28 0.89
C ARG A 62 -11.21 16.43 1.72
N LEU A 63 -10.43 17.45 1.42
CA LEU A 63 -9.33 17.87 2.27
C LEU A 63 -9.79 18.99 3.19
N SER A 64 -9.40 18.90 4.46
CA SER A 64 -9.63 19.95 5.46
C SER A 64 -8.44 20.00 6.40
N GLY A 65 -7.56 20.99 6.21
CA GLY A 65 -6.34 21.14 6.99
C GLY A 65 -5.39 19.94 6.78
N ASP A 66 -5.10 19.23 7.86
CA ASP A 66 -4.23 18.06 7.94
C ASP A 66 -4.96 16.71 7.73
N LYS A 67 -6.20 16.75 7.20
CA LYS A 67 -7.06 15.56 7.07
C LYS A 67 -7.68 15.45 5.69
N ILE A 68 -7.71 14.22 5.17
CA ILE A 68 -8.52 13.81 4.04
C ILE A 68 -9.70 13.00 4.57
N THR A 69 -10.91 13.33 4.16
CA THR A 69 -12.12 12.57 4.48
C THR A 69 -12.74 11.99 3.22
N GLY A 70 -13.35 10.83 3.35
CA GLY A 70 -14.01 10.16 2.23
C GLY A 70 -15.11 9.21 2.70
N VAL A 71 -15.78 8.61 1.72
CA VAL A 71 -16.84 7.61 1.95
C VAL A 71 -16.51 6.35 1.15
N GLU A 72 -16.57 5.22 1.81
CA GLU A 72 -16.49 3.90 1.19
C GLU A 72 -17.83 3.61 0.49
N ALA A 73 -17.82 3.56 -0.84
CA ALA A 73 -19.07 3.49 -1.61
C ALA A 73 -19.87 2.20 -1.35
N SER A 74 -19.18 1.08 -1.11
CA SER A 74 -19.82 -0.23 -0.92
C SER A 74 -20.62 -0.35 0.40
N THR A 75 -20.18 0.33 1.46
CA THR A 75 -20.76 0.22 2.81
C THR A 75 -21.36 1.52 3.33
N GLY A 76 -21.04 2.65 2.68
CA GLY A 76 -21.38 3.99 3.16
C GLY A 76 -20.58 4.42 4.40
N ARG A 77 -19.55 3.66 4.81
CA ARG A 77 -18.68 4.02 5.93
C ARG A 77 -17.86 5.25 5.57
N LYS A 78 -17.74 6.17 6.49
CA LYS A 78 -16.83 7.31 6.36
C LYS A 78 -15.42 6.89 6.75
N PHE A 79 -14.43 7.51 6.15
CA PHE A 79 -13.04 7.38 6.60
C PHE A 79 -12.36 8.74 6.68
N GLU A 80 -11.40 8.84 7.58
CA GLU A 80 -10.58 10.01 7.80
C GLU A 80 -9.11 9.60 7.81
N ILE A 81 -8.27 10.35 7.09
CA ILE A 81 -6.83 10.10 7.02
C ILE A 81 -6.13 11.36 7.50
N GLY A 82 -5.55 11.32 8.70
CA GLY A 82 -4.58 12.30 9.17
C GLY A 82 -3.20 11.97 8.61
N PHE A 83 -2.33 12.98 8.46
CA PHE A 83 -0.97 12.81 7.97
C PHE A 83 -0.06 13.92 8.51
N GLU A 84 1.26 13.69 8.53
CA GLU A 84 2.23 14.73 8.90
C GLU A 84 2.56 15.63 7.71
N GLU A 85 2.68 15.07 6.52
CA GLU A 85 3.04 15.80 5.30
C GLU A 85 2.27 15.23 4.10
N LEU A 86 1.91 16.09 3.16
CA LEU A 86 1.27 15.74 1.90
C LEU A 86 2.13 16.26 0.75
N LEU A 87 2.49 15.36 -0.15
CA LEU A 87 3.20 15.66 -1.40
C LEU A 87 2.33 15.27 -2.58
N HIS A 88 2.29 16.10 -3.61
CA HIS A 88 1.55 15.82 -4.84
C HIS A 88 2.50 15.78 -6.02
N ARG A 89 2.48 14.68 -6.77
CA ARG A 89 3.24 14.53 -8.01
C ARG A 89 2.48 13.65 -8.99
N ASP A 90 2.36 14.10 -10.24
CA ASP A 90 1.82 13.34 -11.38
C ASP A 90 0.43 12.72 -11.11
N GLY A 91 -0.44 13.46 -10.41
CA GLY A 91 -1.79 13.01 -10.07
C GLY A 91 -1.84 11.97 -8.93
N ILE A 92 -0.72 11.69 -8.29
CA ILE A 92 -0.60 10.82 -7.11
C ILE A 92 -0.39 11.72 -5.89
N ILE A 93 -1.11 11.46 -4.82
CA ILE A 93 -0.93 12.13 -3.54
C ILE A 93 -0.21 11.17 -2.60
N MET A 94 0.97 11.58 -2.13
CA MET A 94 1.73 10.85 -1.12
C MET A 94 1.49 11.46 0.25
N LEU A 95 1.15 10.64 1.21
CA LEU A 95 0.95 11.00 2.61
C LEU A 95 2.08 10.38 3.44
N ILE A 96 2.72 11.17 4.28
CA ILE A 96 3.76 10.73 5.20
C ILE A 96 3.13 10.48 6.57
N LYS A 97 3.45 9.32 7.15
CA LYS A 97 2.93 8.81 8.42
C LYS A 97 1.39 8.92 8.50
N PRO A 98 0.69 8.35 7.52
CA PRO A 98 -0.76 8.41 7.51
C PRO A 98 -1.36 7.59 8.65
N LYS A 99 -2.43 8.13 9.22
CA LYS A 99 -3.28 7.46 10.19
C LYS A 99 -4.72 7.53 9.70
N CYS A 100 -5.22 6.42 9.20
CA CYS A 100 -6.58 6.32 8.69
C CYS A 100 -7.50 5.72 9.74
N SER A 101 -8.66 6.32 9.93
CA SER A 101 -9.76 5.82 10.77
C SER A 101 -10.97 5.55 9.90
N VAL A 102 -11.52 4.35 9.97
CA VAL A 102 -12.77 3.97 9.31
C VAL A 102 -13.88 4.03 10.35
N LEU A 103 -14.88 4.84 10.06
CA LEU A 103 -15.96 5.17 10.99
C LEU A 103 -17.19 4.31 10.69
N GLY A 104 -17.64 3.57 11.69
CA GLY A 104 -18.90 2.84 11.68
C GLY A 104 -20.03 3.61 12.35
N LYS A 105 -21.14 2.93 12.61
CA LYS A 105 -22.32 3.53 13.26
C LYS A 105 -22.09 3.95 14.71
N CYS A 106 -21.22 3.23 15.42
CA CYS A 106 -20.98 3.42 16.87
C CYS A 106 -19.60 4.03 17.17
N GLY A 107 -18.87 4.51 16.17
CA GLY A 107 -17.53 5.08 16.35
C GLY A 107 -16.52 4.54 15.34
N VAL A 108 -15.27 4.40 15.75
CA VAL A 108 -14.20 3.90 14.91
C VAL A 108 -14.28 2.37 14.84
N ASP A 109 -14.54 1.82 13.64
CA ASP A 109 -14.56 0.37 13.39
C ASP A 109 -13.15 -0.19 13.19
N ALA A 110 -12.29 0.58 12.47
CA ALA A 110 -10.93 0.16 12.20
C ALA A 110 -9.97 1.34 12.08
N THR A 111 -8.67 1.07 12.30
CA THR A 111 -7.59 2.03 12.08
C THR A 111 -6.49 1.41 11.23
N ILE A 112 -5.86 2.24 10.38
CA ILE A 112 -4.69 1.85 9.57
C ILE A 112 -3.58 2.85 9.84
N GLU A 113 -2.40 2.35 10.15
CA GLU A 113 -1.19 3.14 10.34
C GLU A 113 -0.08 2.57 9.44
N SER A 114 0.74 3.43 8.85
CA SER A 114 1.89 3.03 8.01
C SER A 114 2.93 4.14 7.94
N GLY A 115 4.10 3.83 7.37
CA GLY A 115 5.11 4.85 7.11
C GLY A 115 4.69 5.85 6.04
N GLN A 116 4.01 5.35 4.99
CA GLN A 116 3.54 6.16 3.86
C GLN A 116 2.21 5.65 3.32
N ALA A 117 1.44 6.52 2.66
CA ALA A 117 0.34 6.09 1.81
C ALA A 117 0.36 6.84 0.48
N LEU A 118 -0.02 6.14 -0.57
CA LEU A 118 -0.22 6.68 -1.91
C LEU A 118 -1.72 6.67 -2.20
N LEU A 119 -2.26 7.84 -2.45
CA LEU A 119 -3.64 8.01 -2.86
C LEU A 119 -3.69 8.20 -4.37
N PHE A 120 -4.41 7.32 -5.05
CA PHE A 120 -4.69 7.34 -6.49
C PHE A 120 -6.15 7.72 -6.69
N PRO A 121 -6.48 9.02 -6.77
CA PRO A 121 -7.87 9.47 -6.76
C PRO A 121 -8.68 8.90 -7.91
N GLN A 122 -8.16 8.93 -9.14
CA GLN A 122 -8.84 8.44 -10.34
C GLN A 122 -9.14 6.94 -10.31
N GLN A 123 -8.30 6.16 -9.60
CA GLN A 123 -8.45 4.70 -9.45
C GLN A 123 -9.27 4.33 -8.21
N ARG A 124 -9.56 5.30 -7.35
CA ARG A 124 -10.21 5.12 -6.05
C ARG A 124 -9.47 4.10 -5.18
N VAL A 125 -8.13 4.28 -5.12
CA VAL A 125 -7.22 3.38 -4.44
C VAL A 125 -6.36 4.14 -3.44
N LEU A 126 -6.26 3.60 -2.23
CA LEU A 126 -5.27 3.92 -1.21
C LEU A 126 -4.30 2.75 -1.07
N GLU A 127 -3.01 3.04 -1.15
CA GLU A 127 -1.95 2.07 -0.99
C GLU A 127 -1.06 2.47 0.19
N PHE A 128 -1.18 1.77 1.31
CA PHE A 128 -0.37 1.95 2.51
C PHE A 128 0.89 1.11 2.38
N VAL A 129 2.06 1.69 2.70
CA VAL A 129 3.37 1.06 2.52
C VAL A 129 4.25 1.30 3.74
N GLY A 130 5.04 0.30 4.11
CA GLY A 130 5.99 0.34 5.22
C GLY A 130 5.33 0.07 6.57
N ASP A 131 5.55 -1.14 7.10
CA ASP A 131 5.09 -1.59 8.42
C ASP A 131 3.60 -1.29 8.69
N VAL A 132 2.76 -1.67 7.72
CA VAL A 132 1.32 -1.40 7.81
C VAL A 132 0.71 -2.20 8.94
N THR A 133 0.00 -1.51 9.82
CA THR A 133 -0.80 -2.11 10.88
C THR A 133 -2.25 -1.69 10.69
N LEU A 134 -3.13 -2.66 10.42
CA LEU A 134 -4.57 -2.50 10.36
C LEU A 134 -5.19 -3.16 11.57
N LYS A 135 -5.93 -2.40 12.38
CA LYS A 135 -6.61 -2.89 13.58
C LYS A 135 -8.11 -2.72 13.41
N SER A 136 -8.85 -3.80 13.52
CA SER A 136 -10.29 -3.78 13.69
C SER A 136 -10.63 -3.66 15.18
N LEU A 137 -11.31 -2.60 15.54
CA LEU A 137 -11.84 -2.42 16.90
C LEU A 137 -13.16 -3.18 17.05
N ALA A 138 -13.94 -3.30 15.98
CA ALA A 138 -15.20 -4.02 15.96
C ALA A 138 -15.02 -5.54 16.16
N HIS A 139 -13.96 -6.12 15.60
CA HIS A 139 -13.71 -7.57 15.63
C HIS A 139 -12.51 -7.98 16.50
N ALA A 140 -11.83 -7.00 17.13
CA ALA A 140 -10.63 -7.22 17.94
C ALA A 140 -9.52 -8.02 17.21
N VAL A 141 -9.34 -7.71 15.92
CA VAL A 141 -8.37 -8.34 15.01
C VAL A 141 -7.31 -7.31 14.60
N THR A 142 -6.06 -7.75 14.53
CA THR A 142 -4.95 -6.96 14.00
C THR A 142 -4.32 -7.69 12.83
N LEU A 143 -4.15 -6.99 11.70
CA LEU A 143 -3.40 -7.42 10.54
C LEU A 143 -2.15 -6.57 10.40
N LYS A 144 -0.98 -7.20 10.24
CA LYS A 144 0.29 -6.54 9.92
C LYS A 144 0.80 -7.02 8.58
N SER A 145 1.39 -6.12 7.79
CA SER A 145 1.96 -6.45 6.48
C SER A 145 2.94 -5.38 6.02
N GLY A 146 3.73 -5.66 4.99
CA GLY A 146 4.57 -4.65 4.35
C GLY A 146 3.77 -3.63 3.53
N LYS A 147 2.59 -4.02 3.04
CA LYS A 147 1.78 -3.22 2.14
C LYS A 147 0.31 -3.62 2.21
N VAL A 148 -0.59 -2.62 2.17
CA VAL A 148 -2.04 -2.80 2.03
C VAL A 148 -2.55 -1.92 0.92
N LYS A 149 -3.25 -2.50 -0.05
CA LYS A 149 -3.93 -1.79 -1.13
C LYS A 149 -5.43 -1.88 -0.89
N TRP A 150 -6.09 -0.74 -0.71
CA TRP A 150 -7.51 -0.63 -0.42
C TRP A 150 -8.25 0.09 -1.54
N TRP A 151 -9.25 -0.58 -2.10
CA TRP A 151 -10.21 -0.02 -3.05
C TRP A 151 -11.45 0.43 -2.28
N TRP A 152 -11.52 1.71 -1.91
CA TRP A 152 -12.63 2.20 -1.08
C TRP A 152 -13.97 2.18 -1.79
N GLU A 153 -14.02 2.13 -3.13
CA GLU A 153 -15.25 1.91 -3.88
C GLU A 153 -15.82 0.51 -3.66
N LYS A 154 -14.95 -0.50 -3.58
CA LYS A 154 -15.32 -1.91 -3.47
C LYS A 154 -15.36 -2.43 -2.04
N GLY A 155 -14.88 -1.65 -1.09
CA GLY A 155 -14.72 -2.07 0.31
C GLY A 155 -13.72 -3.21 0.53
N LYS A 156 -12.84 -3.47 -0.46
CA LYS A 156 -11.87 -4.57 -0.44
C LYS A 156 -10.45 -4.08 -0.26
N ALA A 157 -9.69 -4.79 0.56
CA ALA A 157 -8.28 -4.57 0.79
C ALA A 157 -7.47 -5.84 0.48
N ILE A 158 -6.28 -5.67 -0.07
CA ILE A 158 -5.30 -6.74 -0.27
C ILE A 158 -4.03 -6.35 0.48
N ALA A 159 -3.63 -7.20 1.43
CA ALA A 159 -2.38 -7.10 2.15
C ALA A 159 -1.33 -8.02 1.53
N THR A 160 -0.09 -7.55 1.42
CA THR A 160 1.04 -8.31 0.88
C THR A 160 2.32 -8.00 1.66
N GLY A 161 3.30 -8.90 1.57
CA GLY A 161 4.59 -8.75 2.24
C GLY A 161 4.54 -9.14 3.71
N ASN A 162 4.75 -10.44 4.00
CA ASN A 162 4.79 -11.01 5.34
C ASN A 162 3.52 -10.69 6.16
N VAL A 163 2.38 -11.12 5.61
CA VAL A 163 1.09 -10.89 6.27
C VAL A 163 0.98 -11.72 7.53
N PHE A 164 0.65 -11.06 8.63
CA PHE A 164 0.37 -11.67 9.93
C PHE A 164 -0.95 -11.15 10.48
N VAL A 165 -1.82 -12.05 10.92
CA VAL A 165 -3.13 -11.75 11.50
C VAL A 165 -3.16 -12.31 12.91
N SER A 166 -3.68 -11.53 13.85
CA SER A 166 -3.91 -11.97 15.23
C SER A 166 -5.27 -11.49 15.74
N ALA A 167 -5.98 -12.37 16.43
CA ALA A 167 -7.23 -12.06 17.12
C ALA A 167 -7.06 -12.15 18.65
N SER A 168 -7.95 -11.49 19.38
CA SER A 168 -7.89 -11.42 20.85
C SER A 168 -7.99 -12.80 21.55
N GLU A 169 -8.59 -13.78 20.90
CA GLU A 169 -8.83 -15.12 21.45
C GLU A 169 -7.62 -16.08 21.33
N GLY A 170 -6.43 -15.54 21.00
CA GLY A 170 -5.22 -16.35 20.84
C GLY A 170 -5.12 -17.04 19.48
N LEU A 171 -6.00 -16.73 18.55
CA LEU A 171 -5.89 -17.14 17.16
C LEU A 171 -4.90 -16.24 16.44
N SER A 172 -3.93 -16.82 15.77
CA SER A 172 -3.02 -16.09 14.89
C SER A 172 -2.78 -16.89 13.61
N GLY A 173 -2.36 -16.20 12.56
CA GLY A 173 -2.05 -16.84 11.29
C GLY A 173 -1.35 -15.86 10.37
N GLY A 174 -0.93 -16.33 9.22
CA GLY A 174 -0.27 -15.49 8.25
C GLY A 174 -0.12 -16.17 6.90
N GLY A 175 0.50 -15.47 6.00
CA GLY A 175 0.75 -15.92 4.63
C GLY A 175 1.49 -14.86 3.83
N GLY A 176 1.71 -15.11 2.56
CA GLY A 176 2.28 -14.11 1.65
C GLY A 176 1.29 -13.02 1.24
N MET A 177 -0.01 -13.30 1.36
CA MET A 177 -1.09 -12.40 0.96
C MET A 177 -2.34 -12.63 1.82
N ALA A 178 -3.09 -11.57 2.08
CA ALA A 178 -4.45 -11.63 2.60
C ALA A 178 -5.38 -10.75 1.78
N THR A 179 -6.61 -11.22 1.58
CA THR A 179 -7.73 -10.41 1.08
C THR A 179 -8.71 -10.22 2.22
N ALA A 180 -9.17 -9.00 2.45
CA ALA A 180 -10.06 -8.68 3.54
C ALA A 180 -11.00 -7.52 3.17
N ASP A 181 -12.09 -7.37 3.93
CA ASP A 181 -12.75 -6.08 4.05
C ASP A 181 -11.94 -5.18 4.98
N ILE A 182 -12.12 -3.85 4.88
CA ILE A 182 -11.30 -2.90 5.65
C ILE A 182 -11.55 -2.96 7.16
N ALA A 183 -12.69 -3.47 7.58
CA ALA A 183 -13.01 -3.68 8.99
C ALA A 183 -12.52 -5.02 9.55
N LEU A 184 -11.89 -5.87 8.72
CA LEU A 184 -11.41 -7.21 9.06
C LEU A 184 -12.50 -8.15 9.59
N GLY A 185 -13.74 -7.98 9.14
CA GLY A 185 -14.84 -8.91 9.44
C GLY A 185 -14.67 -10.23 8.69
N GLU A 186 -14.06 -10.18 7.51
CA GLU A 186 -13.74 -11.34 6.70
C GLU A 186 -12.29 -11.25 6.22
N ILE A 187 -11.50 -12.32 6.42
CA ILE A 187 -10.08 -12.37 6.03
C ILE A 187 -9.80 -13.71 5.37
N GLU A 188 -9.32 -13.68 4.15
CA GLU A 188 -8.84 -14.84 3.42
C GLU A 188 -7.32 -14.78 3.29
N LEU A 189 -6.61 -15.81 3.79
CA LEU A 189 -5.16 -15.92 3.70
C LEU A 189 -4.77 -16.77 2.49
N ALA A 190 -3.75 -16.32 1.75
CA ALA A 190 -3.22 -17.02 0.58
C ALA A 190 -1.68 -17.01 0.57
N ASN A 191 -1.09 -17.73 -0.40
CA ASN A 191 0.34 -17.86 -0.56
C ASN A 191 1.04 -18.42 0.68
N LYS A 192 0.90 -19.72 0.89
CA LYS A 192 1.42 -20.49 2.04
C LYS A 192 0.78 -20.06 3.37
N PRO A 193 -0.55 -20.14 3.49
CA PRO A 193 -1.23 -19.76 4.72
C PRO A 193 -0.89 -20.73 5.85
N TYR A 194 -0.85 -20.21 7.07
CA TYR A 194 -0.77 -21.00 8.30
C TYR A 194 -1.69 -20.42 9.36
N LEU A 195 -2.15 -21.27 10.26
CA LEU A 195 -2.99 -20.91 11.40
C LEU A 195 -2.39 -21.52 12.66
N GLN A 196 -2.37 -20.75 13.73
CA GLN A 196 -1.86 -21.17 15.04
C GLN A 196 -2.88 -20.79 16.12
N LEU A 197 -3.25 -21.77 16.94
CA LEU A 197 -4.04 -21.55 18.16
C LEU A 197 -3.10 -21.55 19.37
N SER A 198 -3.07 -20.43 20.09
CA SER A 198 -2.37 -20.34 21.35
C SER A 198 -3.33 -20.60 22.49
N THR A 199 -3.34 -21.83 23.03
CA THR A 199 -4.07 -22.17 24.25
C THR A 199 -3.34 -21.54 25.45
N ARG A 200 -3.84 -20.41 25.96
CA ARG A 200 -3.47 -19.95 27.29
C ARG A 200 -3.96 -21.00 28.30
N ARG A 201 -3.04 -21.79 28.87
CA ARG A 201 -3.36 -22.54 30.11
C ARG A 201 -3.71 -21.50 31.17
N LEU A 202 -5.00 -21.42 31.53
CA LEU A 202 -5.41 -20.76 32.77
C LEU A 202 -4.78 -21.56 33.91
N ILE A 203 -3.68 -21.06 34.45
CA ILE A 203 -3.17 -21.54 35.74
C ILE A 203 -4.10 -20.90 36.76
N THR A 204 -5.16 -21.62 37.13
CA THR A 204 -5.95 -21.31 38.33
C THR A 204 -5.02 -21.56 39.53
N ARG A 205 -4.66 -20.50 40.19
CA ARG A 205 -4.09 -20.52 41.56
C ARG A 205 -5.20 -20.53 42.57
#